data_5b78b61121613fc90fac087f6329436b
#
_entry.id   5b78b61121613fc90fac087f6329436b
#
_cell.length_a   1.000
_cell.length_b   1.000
_cell.length_c   1.000
_cell.angle_alpha   90.00
_cell.angle_beta   90.00
_cell.angle_gamma   90.00
#
_symmetry.space_group_name_H-M   'P 1'
#
loop_
_entity.id
_entity.type
_entity.pdbx_description
1 polymer ?
#
loop_
_entity_poly.entity_id
_entity_poly.type
_entity_poly.pdbx_seq_one_letter_code
_entity_poly.pdbx_strand_id
1 'polypeptide(L)'
;MQNTSKNRAPAPKYVSAKQLSLSEFESPFERNLNPSNRWVILSKLLPWDELCSIYWKYVPEKGTGRPALNPRIVLGAIIIKHLCDLDDRETVEQISENIYMQYFLGYSSFCDVPPFDASLFVEFRKRLGLEQINKINERISKIKQELEKKEDKKKQKSDDDNFQNKQEITHKGSLITDATACPQDIAYPTDIDLLNDAREKSEELMDILFEVSTLEKKPRNYREKARKEYLKVAQKKSKTRKDIRTAQKQQLGYLGRNIRSIETILDTLIGIPLKKNQYKYLLVIQHLYQQQKTMYDTKTHSVEDRIVSIHQPHVRPIVRGKAKSKVEFGSKINISLVDGITFLDDFSWDAFNEGTRLKNSVEKYKERLGYYPKEVLADKIYCNRENRAYLKEKGIILKAKPLGRPSKEALSNQVSPGERNPVEGKFGQAKTAYGLDRVKARLSNTTESWVASIILVLNLVHLAEVALLWKIVKNLKLVFKQVLDFFEYFCFQIKINKKIRVA
;
A
#
# COMPACT_ATOMS: atom_id res chain seq x y z
N MET A 1 39.74 1.29 -19.95
CA MET A 1 38.59 0.64 -19.33
C MET A 1 37.43 0.68 -20.33
N GLN A 2 37.15 -0.44 -20.97
CA GLN A 2 36.08 -0.52 -21.95
C GLN A 2 34.74 -0.48 -21.21
N ASN A 3 33.93 0.53 -21.50
CA ASN A 3 32.53 0.61 -21.11
C ASN A 3 31.77 -0.50 -21.85
N THR A 4 31.64 -1.67 -21.25
CA THR A 4 30.69 -2.65 -21.71
C THR A 4 29.31 -2.09 -21.46
N SER A 5 28.69 -1.53 -22.49
CA SER A 5 27.25 -1.23 -22.49
C SER A 5 26.53 -2.55 -22.20
N LYS A 6 26.02 -2.69 -20.96
CA LYS A 6 25.19 -3.85 -20.60
C LYS A 6 23.99 -3.85 -21.57
N ASN A 7 24.00 -4.76 -22.52
CA ASN A 7 22.86 -5.00 -23.39
C ASN A 7 21.67 -5.36 -22.53
N ARG A 8 20.71 -4.45 -22.46
CA ARG A 8 19.43 -4.71 -21.78
C ARG A 8 18.54 -5.45 -22.74
N ALA A 9 17.78 -6.41 -22.23
CA ALA A 9 16.74 -7.06 -23.00
C ALA A 9 15.87 -6.01 -23.69
N PRO A 10 15.53 -6.20 -24.96
CA PRO A 10 14.56 -5.32 -25.61
C PRO A 10 13.25 -5.41 -24.83
N ALA A 11 12.76 -4.25 -24.36
CA ALA A 11 11.45 -4.22 -23.74
C ALA A 11 10.43 -4.66 -24.78
N PRO A 12 9.54 -5.62 -24.48
CA PRO A 12 8.54 -6.07 -25.43
C PRO A 12 7.68 -4.88 -25.85
N LYS A 13 7.41 -4.77 -27.15
CA LYS A 13 6.44 -3.78 -27.65
C LYS A 13 5.12 -4.11 -26.97
N TYR A 14 4.48 -3.08 -26.38
CA TYR A 14 3.15 -3.27 -25.82
C TYR A 14 2.20 -3.66 -26.97
N VAL A 15 1.68 -4.85 -26.88
CA VAL A 15 0.60 -5.33 -27.72
C VAL A 15 -0.64 -5.30 -26.86
N SER A 16 -1.71 -4.70 -27.37
CA SER A 16 -2.95 -4.41 -26.65
C SER A 16 -3.53 -5.58 -25.85
N ALA A 17 -4.67 -5.44 -25.19
CA ALA A 17 -5.35 -6.43 -24.31
C ALA A 17 -5.34 -7.89 -24.79
N LYS A 18 -4.96 -8.14 -26.02
CA LYS A 18 -4.68 -9.49 -26.54
C LYS A 18 -3.35 -9.97 -25.98
N GLN A 19 -3.41 -10.52 -24.75
CA GLN A 19 -2.31 -11.30 -24.23
C GLN A 19 -1.93 -12.38 -25.24
N LEU A 20 -0.62 -12.59 -25.46
CA LEU A 20 -0.14 -13.71 -26.27
C LEU A 20 -0.77 -15.03 -25.80
N SER A 21 -1.13 -15.90 -26.72
CA SER A 21 -1.56 -17.24 -26.37
C SER A 21 -0.41 -17.99 -25.69
N LEU A 22 -0.73 -19.01 -24.89
CA LEU A 22 0.30 -19.79 -24.22
C LEU A 22 1.22 -20.51 -25.21
N SER A 23 0.70 -20.83 -26.41
CA SER A 23 1.45 -21.47 -27.49
C SER A 23 2.43 -20.51 -28.21
N GLU A 24 2.22 -19.21 -28.08
CA GLU A 24 3.09 -18.19 -28.69
C GLU A 24 4.22 -17.72 -27.76
N PHE A 25 4.24 -18.18 -26.51
CA PHE A 25 5.32 -17.88 -25.57
C PHE A 25 6.41 -18.94 -25.69
N GLU A 26 7.58 -18.58 -26.21
CA GLU A 26 8.73 -19.44 -26.30
C GLU A 26 9.35 -19.66 -24.91
N SER A 27 9.41 -20.92 -24.47
CA SER A 27 10.03 -21.29 -23.21
C SER A 27 11.31 -22.11 -23.50
N PRO A 28 12.35 -22.01 -22.63
CA PRO A 28 13.60 -22.72 -22.81
C PRO A 28 13.46 -24.23 -22.66
N PHE A 29 12.31 -24.77 -22.27
CA PHE A 29 12.07 -26.16 -21.95
C PHE A 29 11.09 -26.88 -22.89
N GLU A 30 10.76 -26.33 -24.03
CA GLU A 30 9.76 -26.88 -24.98
C GLU A 30 8.41 -27.25 -24.31
N ARG A 31 8.06 -26.58 -23.23
CA ARG A 31 6.82 -26.80 -22.48
C ARG A 31 5.94 -25.58 -22.49
N ASN A 32 4.65 -25.81 -22.74
CA ASN A 32 3.65 -24.76 -22.53
C ASN A 32 3.53 -24.36 -21.06
N LEU A 33 3.36 -23.09 -20.80
CA LEU A 33 3.12 -22.57 -19.45
C LEU A 33 1.82 -23.15 -18.88
N ASN A 34 1.83 -23.46 -17.58
CA ASN A 34 0.65 -23.96 -16.89
C ASN A 34 -0.46 -22.89 -16.85
N PRO A 35 -1.63 -23.12 -17.49
CA PRO A 35 -2.71 -22.14 -17.54
C PRO A 35 -3.39 -21.88 -16.19
N SER A 36 -3.13 -22.71 -15.17
CA SER A 36 -3.62 -22.52 -13.80
C SER A 36 -2.64 -21.76 -12.91
N ASN A 37 -1.48 -21.35 -13.43
CA ASN A 37 -0.54 -20.51 -12.69
C ASN A 37 -1.14 -19.12 -12.45
N ARG A 38 -0.94 -18.58 -11.24
CA ARG A 38 -1.47 -17.26 -10.83
C ARG A 38 -1.10 -16.13 -11.79
N TRP A 39 0.11 -16.12 -12.32
CA TRP A 39 0.58 -15.08 -13.24
C TRP A 39 -0.11 -15.17 -14.61
N VAL A 40 -0.36 -16.39 -15.09
CA VAL A 40 -1.13 -16.64 -16.32
C VAL A 40 -2.59 -16.21 -16.15
N ILE A 41 -3.20 -16.50 -15.00
CA ILE A 41 -4.57 -16.08 -14.68
C ILE A 41 -4.63 -14.55 -14.62
N LEU A 42 -3.77 -13.90 -13.84
CA LEU A 42 -3.74 -12.45 -13.69
C LEU A 42 -3.47 -11.73 -15.02
N SER A 43 -2.56 -12.27 -15.87
CA SER A 43 -2.26 -11.65 -17.17
C SER A 43 -3.46 -11.58 -18.10
N LYS A 44 -4.39 -12.55 -17.99
CA LYS A 44 -5.63 -12.62 -18.77
C LYS A 44 -6.78 -11.81 -18.17
N LEU A 45 -6.79 -11.65 -16.84
CA LEU A 45 -7.84 -10.91 -16.14
C LEU A 45 -7.69 -9.40 -16.22
N LEU A 46 -6.44 -8.92 -16.27
CA LEU A 46 -6.16 -7.49 -16.22
C LEU A 46 -6.35 -6.83 -17.59
N PRO A 47 -7.11 -5.74 -17.68
CA PRO A 47 -7.28 -4.96 -18.91
C PRO A 47 -6.05 -4.05 -19.11
N TRP A 48 -4.95 -4.62 -19.56
CA TRP A 48 -3.66 -3.95 -19.65
C TRP A 48 -3.71 -2.61 -20.40
N ASP A 49 -4.50 -2.51 -21.49
CA ASP A 49 -4.62 -1.28 -22.27
C ASP A 49 -5.14 -0.12 -21.42
N GLU A 50 -6.21 -0.38 -20.65
CA GLU A 50 -6.81 0.63 -19.78
C GLU A 50 -5.87 1.00 -18.62
N LEU A 51 -5.24 0.02 -17.98
CA LEU A 51 -4.30 0.27 -16.89
C LEU A 51 -3.06 1.03 -17.37
N CYS A 52 -2.53 0.66 -18.53
CA CYS A 52 -1.40 1.37 -19.14
C CYS A 52 -1.78 2.80 -19.55
N SER A 53 -3.01 3.04 -20.01
CA SER A 53 -3.48 4.38 -20.34
C SER A 53 -3.52 5.30 -19.12
N ILE A 54 -3.86 4.77 -17.94
CA ILE A 54 -3.81 5.52 -16.67
C ILE A 54 -2.38 5.96 -16.37
N TYR A 55 -1.40 5.07 -16.55
CA TYR A 55 0.02 5.39 -16.34
C TYR A 55 0.53 6.43 -17.33
N TRP A 56 0.20 6.29 -18.64
CA TRP A 56 0.69 7.19 -19.70
C TRP A 56 0.28 8.65 -19.50
N LYS A 57 -0.89 8.92 -18.93
CA LYS A 57 -1.34 10.29 -18.65
C LYS A 57 -0.39 11.08 -17.74
N TYR A 58 0.47 10.40 -16.99
CA TYR A 58 1.42 10.99 -16.04
C TYR A 58 2.88 10.85 -16.47
N VAL A 59 3.12 10.36 -17.68
CA VAL A 59 4.46 10.37 -18.30
C VAL A 59 4.59 11.64 -19.13
N PRO A 60 5.62 12.48 -18.93
CA PRO A 60 5.83 13.68 -19.73
C PRO A 60 5.95 13.35 -21.22
N GLU A 61 5.17 14.00 -22.06
CA GLU A 61 5.18 13.79 -23.52
C GLU A 61 6.49 14.26 -24.18
N LYS A 62 7.18 15.24 -23.60
CA LYS A 62 8.41 15.81 -24.10
C LYS A 62 9.54 15.60 -23.10
N GLY A 63 10.42 14.67 -23.39
CA GLY A 63 11.65 14.43 -22.64
C GLY A 63 12.82 14.26 -23.59
N THR A 64 13.86 15.09 -23.44
CA THR A 64 15.19 14.77 -23.93
C THR A 64 15.72 13.62 -23.06
N GLY A 65 15.97 12.45 -23.63
CA GLY A 65 16.52 11.34 -22.88
C GLY A 65 16.05 9.97 -23.37
N ARG A 66 16.30 8.94 -22.54
CA ARG A 66 15.91 7.56 -22.83
C ARG A 66 14.39 7.44 -22.89
N PRO A 67 13.80 6.73 -23.88
CA PRO A 67 12.38 6.45 -23.93
C PRO A 67 11.86 5.82 -22.63
N ALA A 68 10.62 6.16 -22.26
CA ALA A 68 9.97 5.55 -21.10
C ALA A 68 9.83 4.03 -21.28
N LEU A 69 9.95 3.29 -20.20
CA LEU A 69 9.68 1.86 -20.20
C LEU A 69 8.22 1.58 -20.53
N ASN A 70 7.97 0.40 -21.11
CA ASN A 70 6.61 -0.06 -21.36
C ASN A 70 5.80 -0.06 -20.03
N PRO A 71 4.65 0.63 -19.99
CA PRO A 71 3.82 0.73 -18.77
C PRO A 71 3.44 -0.61 -18.16
N ARG A 72 3.22 -1.64 -18.98
CA ARG A 72 2.92 -2.98 -18.51
C ARG A 72 4.06 -3.57 -17.69
N ILE A 73 5.31 -3.32 -18.08
CA ILE A 73 6.48 -3.74 -17.29
C ILE A 73 6.51 -3.00 -15.95
N VAL A 74 6.26 -1.68 -15.96
CA VAL A 74 6.27 -0.86 -14.74
C VAL A 74 5.18 -1.30 -13.76
N LEU A 75 3.93 -1.37 -14.22
CA LEU A 75 2.78 -1.78 -13.41
C LEU A 75 2.91 -3.22 -12.93
N GLY A 76 3.29 -4.12 -13.86
CA GLY A 76 3.48 -5.52 -13.55
C GLY A 76 4.60 -5.77 -12.54
N ALA A 77 5.72 -5.06 -12.65
CA ALA A 77 6.81 -5.17 -11.68
C ALA A 77 6.41 -4.69 -10.27
N ILE A 78 5.62 -3.62 -10.16
CA ILE A 78 5.06 -3.16 -8.88
C ILE A 78 4.11 -4.22 -8.29
N ILE A 79 3.27 -4.83 -9.12
CA ILE A 79 2.37 -5.91 -8.69
C ILE A 79 3.18 -7.11 -8.21
N ILE A 80 4.18 -7.57 -8.97
CA ILE A 80 5.07 -8.69 -8.59
C ILE A 80 5.74 -8.41 -7.25
N LYS A 81 6.34 -7.23 -7.13
CA LYS A 81 7.02 -6.80 -5.91
C LYS A 81 6.16 -6.95 -4.67
N HIS A 82 4.98 -6.37 -4.66
CA HIS A 82 4.10 -6.37 -3.49
C HIS A 82 3.38 -7.70 -3.29
N LEU A 83 3.06 -8.42 -4.38
CA LEU A 83 2.44 -9.75 -4.29
C LEU A 83 3.37 -10.80 -3.68
N CYS A 84 4.68 -10.65 -3.88
CA CYS A 84 5.70 -11.55 -3.36
C CYS A 84 6.49 -10.98 -2.17
N ASP A 85 6.16 -9.78 -1.69
CA ASP A 85 6.85 -9.03 -0.60
C ASP A 85 8.37 -8.92 -0.82
N LEU A 86 8.78 -8.66 -2.06
CA LEU A 86 10.18 -8.55 -2.46
C LEU A 86 10.72 -7.13 -2.24
N ASP A 87 12.04 -6.99 -2.13
CA ASP A 87 12.68 -5.68 -2.26
C ASP A 87 12.86 -5.26 -3.73
N ASP A 88 13.37 -4.05 -3.99
CA ASP A 88 13.49 -3.51 -5.34
C ASP A 88 14.49 -4.31 -6.20
N ARG A 89 15.59 -4.80 -5.62
CA ARG A 89 16.63 -5.57 -6.33
C ARG A 89 16.16 -6.99 -6.57
N GLU A 90 15.67 -7.62 -5.52
CA GLU A 90 15.15 -8.99 -5.59
C GLU A 90 13.99 -9.10 -6.58
N THR A 91 13.14 -8.07 -6.69
CA THR A 91 12.06 -8.07 -7.71
C THR A 91 12.62 -8.14 -9.12
N VAL A 92 13.68 -7.40 -9.41
CA VAL A 92 14.31 -7.40 -10.75
C VAL A 92 14.99 -8.73 -11.03
N GLU A 93 15.67 -9.32 -10.04
CA GLU A 93 16.29 -10.65 -10.14
C GLU A 93 15.24 -11.75 -10.38
N GLN A 94 14.20 -11.79 -9.57
CA GLN A 94 13.10 -12.73 -9.71
C GLN A 94 12.40 -12.64 -11.07
N ILE A 95 12.24 -11.43 -11.62
CA ILE A 95 11.69 -11.28 -12.97
C ILE A 95 12.61 -11.86 -14.02
N SER A 96 13.94 -11.71 -13.90
CA SER A 96 14.89 -12.26 -14.87
C SER A 96 14.99 -13.78 -14.82
N GLU A 97 14.66 -14.40 -13.70
CA GLU A 97 14.73 -15.86 -13.49
C GLU A 97 13.40 -16.57 -13.76
N ASN A 98 12.26 -15.86 -13.69
CA ASN A 98 10.94 -16.50 -13.67
C ASN A 98 10.14 -16.28 -14.96
N ILE A 99 9.99 -17.34 -15.75
CA ILE A 99 9.26 -17.33 -17.02
C ILE A 99 7.79 -16.90 -16.88
N TYR A 100 7.12 -17.23 -15.78
CA TYR A 100 5.72 -16.85 -15.55
C TYR A 100 5.57 -15.36 -15.23
N MET A 101 6.53 -14.77 -14.51
CA MET A 101 6.56 -13.33 -14.27
C MET A 101 6.82 -12.57 -15.58
N GLN A 102 7.71 -13.07 -16.44
CA GLN A 102 7.95 -12.46 -17.74
C GLN A 102 6.73 -12.56 -18.66
N TYR A 103 6.04 -13.69 -18.70
CA TYR A 103 4.76 -13.81 -19.41
C TYR A 103 3.72 -12.81 -18.89
N PHE A 104 3.62 -12.63 -17.58
CA PHE A 104 2.74 -11.63 -16.97
C PHE A 104 3.09 -10.20 -17.41
N LEU A 105 4.38 -9.89 -17.53
CA LEU A 105 4.87 -8.61 -18.02
C LEU A 105 4.70 -8.41 -19.54
N GLY A 106 4.28 -9.44 -20.28
CA GLY A 106 4.04 -9.38 -21.72
C GLY A 106 5.27 -9.64 -22.59
N TYR A 107 6.26 -10.38 -22.06
CA TYR A 107 7.37 -10.88 -22.87
C TYR A 107 6.87 -11.95 -23.83
N SER A 108 7.50 -12.02 -25.02
CA SER A 108 7.20 -13.05 -26.04
C SER A 108 8.02 -14.31 -25.86
N SER A 109 9.16 -14.19 -25.15
CA SER A 109 10.09 -15.30 -24.89
C SER A 109 10.81 -15.08 -23.57
N PHE A 110 11.42 -16.14 -23.04
CA PHE A 110 12.26 -16.04 -21.86
C PHE A 110 13.51 -15.20 -22.12
N CYS A 111 13.87 -14.37 -21.16
CA CYS A 111 15.06 -13.53 -21.19
C CYS A 111 15.66 -13.42 -19.78
N ASP A 112 16.93 -13.80 -19.63
CA ASP A 112 17.69 -13.77 -18.38
C ASP A 112 18.28 -12.38 -18.03
N VAL A 113 18.06 -11.40 -18.93
CA VAL A 113 18.55 -10.04 -18.71
C VAL A 113 17.56 -9.23 -17.88
N PRO A 114 18.00 -8.53 -16.81
CA PRO A 114 17.15 -7.68 -16.00
C PRO A 114 16.36 -6.65 -16.82
N PRO A 115 15.05 -6.51 -16.63
CA PRO A 115 14.21 -5.62 -17.43
C PRO A 115 14.58 -4.13 -17.29
N PHE A 116 15.08 -3.75 -16.11
CA PHE A 116 15.49 -2.38 -15.77
C PHE A 116 16.37 -2.38 -14.51
N ASP A 117 16.99 -1.24 -14.23
CA ASP A 117 17.75 -1.05 -12.99
C ASP A 117 16.80 -0.86 -11.79
N ALA A 118 17.05 -1.54 -10.67
CA ALA A 118 16.19 -1.52 -9.48
C ALA A 118 15.94 -0.10 -8.92
N SER A 119 16.87 0.85 -9.15
CA SER A 119 16.69 2.25 -8.72
C SER A 119 15.50 2.94 -9.39
N LEU A 120 15.04 2.45 -10.55
CA LEU A 120 13.87 2.99 -11.25
C LEU A 120 12.55 2.77 -10.50
N PHE A 121 12.49 1.84 -9.54
CA PHE A 121 11.28 1.71 -8.71
C PHE A 121 10.94 2.99 -7.94
N VAL A 122 11.93 3.80 -7.59
CA VAL A 122 11.68 5.10 -6.96
C VAL A 122 10.92 6.02 -7.90
N GLU A 123 11.32 6.07 -9.18
CA GLU A 123 10.64 6.88 -10.20
C GLU A 123 9.25 6.31 -10.55
N PHE A 124 9.09 4.99 -10.57
CA PHE A 124 7.79 4.35 -10.78
C PHE A 124 6.81 4.74 -9.68
N ARG A 125 7.24 4.67 -8.41
CA ARG A 125 6.41 5.07 -7.26
C ARG A 125 6.07 6.56 -7.25
N LYS A 126 6.97 7.43 -7.74
CA LYS A 126 6.66 8.86 -7.88
C LYS A 126 5.61 9.13 -8.96
N ARG A 127 5.65 8.39 -10.08
CA ARG A 127 4.69 8.52 -11.19
C ARG A 127 3.35 7.87 -10.88
N LEU A 128 3.35 6.74 -10.17
CA LEU A 128 2.17 6.02 -9.70
C LEU A 128 1.86 6.41 -8.26
N GLY A 129 1.43 7.64 -8.07
CA GLY A 129 0.97 8.12 -6.77
C GLY A 129 -0.35 7.48 -6.33
N LEU A 130 -0.83 7.92 -5.17
CA LEU A 130 -2.06 7.41 -4.55
C LEU A 130 -3.27 7.50 -5.47
N GLU A 131 -3.46 8.63 -6.16
CA GLU A 131 -4.60 8.86 -7.05
C GLU A 131 -4.62 7.88 -8.23
N GLN A 132 -3.47 7.65 -8.88
CA GLN A 132 -3.35 6.76 -10.02
C GLN A 132 -3.66 5.31 -9.63
N ILE A 133 -3.13 4.85 -8.51
CA ILE A 133 -3.38 3.49 -8.02
C ILE A 133 -4.84 3.32 -7.59
N ASN A 134 -5.46 4.34 -7.00
CA ASN A 134 -6.89 4.30 -6.68
C ASN A 134 -7.75 4.18 -7.94
N LYS A 135 -7.44 4.89 -9.02
CA LYS A 135 -8.12 4.72 -10.33
C LYS A 135 -7.98 3.30 -10.89
N ILE A 136 -6.80 2.70 -10.72
CA ILE A 136 -6.58 1.29 -11.09
C ILE A 136 -7.47 0.37 -10.22
N ASN A 137 -7.55 0.59 -8.92
CA ASN A 137 -8.40 -0.17 -8.00
C ASN A 137 -9.89 -0.06 -8.35
N GLU A 138 -10.36 1.13 -8.72
CA GLU A 138 -11.73 1.35 -9.17
C GLU A 138 -12.03 0.56 -10.46
N ARG A 139 -11.08 0.49 -11.39
CA ARG A 139 -11.24 -0.32 -12.60
C ARG A 139 -11.30 -1.81 -12.29
N ILE A 140 -10.49 -2.31 -11.36
CA ILE A 140 -10.54 -3.68 -10.87
C ILE A 140 -11.91 -4.02 -10.26
N SER A 141 -12.47 -3.11 -9.47
CA SER A 141 -13.83 -3.25 -8.91
C SER A 141 -14.88 -3.41 -10.02
N LYS A 142 -14.81 -2.59 -11.07
CA LYS A 142 -15.72 -2.69 -12.23
C LYS A 142 -15.58 -4.02 -12.97
N ILE A 143 -14.35 -4.53 -13.13
CA ILE A 143 -14.12 -5.85 -13.72
C ILE A 143 -14.82 -6.94 -12.92
N LYS A 144 -14.70 -6.93 -11.59
CA LYS A 144 -15.40 -7.89 -10.74
C LYS A 144 -16.91 -7.84 -10.97
N GLN A 145 -17.50 -6.64 -10.97
CA GLN A 145 -18.92 -6.47 -11.23
C GLN A 145 -19.35 -6.94 -12.63
N GLU A 146 -18.53 -6.70 -13.65
CA GLU A 146 -18.78 -7.19 -15.02
C GLU A 146 -18.74 -8.72 -15.10
N LEU A 147 -17.82 -9.35 -14.37
CA LEU A 147 -17.74 -10.79 -14.27
C LEU A 147 -19.00 -11.38 -13.59
N GLU A 148 -19.44 -10.80 -12.48
CA GLU A 148 -20.65 -11.21 -11.75
C GLU A 148 -21.91 -11.05 -12.61
N LYS A 149 -22.10 -9.92 -13.28
CA LYS A 149 -23.22 -9.68 -14.19
C LYS A 149 -23.29 -10.68 -15.36
N LYS A 150 -22.14 -11.11 -15.89
CA LYS A 150 -22.07 -12.12 -16.96
C LYS A 150 -22.58 -13.49 -16.49
N GLU A 151 -22.41 -13.83 -15.22
CA GLU A 151 -22.92 -15.06 -14.63
C GLU A 151 -24.41 -15.00 -14.34
N ASP A 152 -24.89 -13.88 -13.80
CA ASP A 152 -26.34 -13.72 -13.51
C ASP A 152 -27.18 -13.76 -14.78
N LYS A 153 -26.71 -13.14 -15.88
CA LYS A 153 -27.38 -13.26 -17.19
C LYS A 153 -27.37 -14.67 -17.74
N LYS A 154 -26.42 -15.53 -17.38
CA LYS A 154 -26.42 -16.94 -17.75
C LYS A 154 -27.39 -17.79 -16.92
N LYS A 155 -27.68 -17.35 -15.69
CA LYS A 155 -28.66 -17.99 -14.81
C LYS A 155 -30.13 -17.63 -15.20
N GLN A 156 -30.34 -16.38 -15.68
CA GLN A 156 -31.66 -15.87 -16.04
C GLN A 156 -32.16 -16.31 -17.44
N LYS A 157 -31.36 -16.97 -18.27
CA LYS A 157 -31.82 -17.52 -19.56
C LYS A 157 -32.70 -18.78 -19.43
N SER A 158 -33.02 -19.18 -18.22
CA SER A 158 -33.95 -20.31 -17.94
C SER A 158 -35.33 -19.92 -17.40
N ASP A 159 -35.59 -18.65 -17.13
CA ASP A 159 -36.92 -18.22 -16.64
C ASP A 159 -37.33 -16.89 -17.27
N ASP A 160 -38.55 -16.90 -17.75
CA ASP A 160 -39.29 -15.96 -18.56
C ASP A 160 -39.20 -14.46 -18.26
N ASP A 161 -39.46 -13.69 -19.31
CA ASP A 161 -39.69 -12.25 -19.38
C ASP A 161 -40.58 -11.70 -18.23
N ASN A 162 -39.96 -10.86 -17.41
CA ASN A 162 -40.69 -9.88 -16.63
C ASN A 162 -40.04 -8.50 -16.79
N PHE A 163 -40.71 -7.63 -17.52
CA PHE A 163 -40.46 -6.21 -17.62
C PHE A 163 -40.49 -5.59 -16.22
N GLN A 164 -39.34 -5.46 -15.56
CA GLN A 164 -39.26 -4.69 -14.33
C GLN A 164 -38.86 -3.25 -14.65
N ASN A 165 -39.75 -2.33 -14.26
CA ASN A 165 -39.52 -0.90 -14.15
C ASN A 165 -38.14 -0.62 -13.57
N LYS A 166 -37.27 0.08 -14.29
CA LYS A 166 -36.03 0.64 -13.80
C LYS A 166 -36.35 1.76 -12.80
N GLN A 167 -36.66 1.41 -11.56
CA GLN A 167 -36.58 2.36 -10.47
C GLN A 167 -35.09 2.71 -10.27
N GLU A 168 -34.81 4.00 -10.20
CA GLU A 168 -33.45 4.51 -9.92
C GLU A 168 -32.99 3.95 -8.58
N ILE A 169 -31.94 3.13 -8.56
CA ILE A 169 -31.41 2.49 -7.35
C ILE A 169 -30.67 3.57 -6.57
N THR A 170 -31.28 4.09 -5.52
CA THR A 170 -30.71 5.13 -4.67
C THR A 170 -29.76 4.56 -3.60
N HIS A 171 -29.99 3.32 -3.13
CA HIS A 171 -29.24 2.63 -2.08
C HIS A 171 -29.01 1.16 -2.41
N LYS A 172 -27.75 0.70 -2.33
CA LYS A 172 -27.40 -0.70 -2.58
C LYS A 172 -26.12 -1.11 -1.87
N GLY A 173 -26.03 -2.36 -1.41
CA GLY A 173 -24.82 -2.95 -0.84
C GLY A 173 -24.50 -2.47 0.57
N SER A 174 -23.40 -2.95 1.09
CA SER A 174 -22.86 -2.61 2.40
C SER A 174 -21.45 -2.00 2.30
N LEU A 175 -21.18 -1.04 3.15
CA LEU A 175 -19.86 -0.42 3.31
C LEU A 175 -19.28 -0.84 4.67
N ILE A 176 -18.14 -1.50 4.69
CA ILE A 176 -17.38 -1.73 5.93
C ILE A 176 -16.21 -0.76 5.93
N THR A 177 -16.08 0.06 6.97
CA THR A 177 -14.97 1.02 7.08
C THR A 177 -14.20 0.82 8.38
N ASP A 178 -12.88 0.93 8.29
CA ASP A 178 -11.99 0.85 9.44
C ASP A 178 -10.65 1.53 9.13
N ALA A 179 -9.86 1.82 10.17
CA ALA A 179 -8.56 2.46 10.03
C ALA A 179 -7.43 1.63 10.66
N THR A 180 -6.23 1.76 10.09
CA THR A 180 -5.04 1.13 10.66
C THR A 180 -3.81 2.00 10.48
N ALA A 181 -2.80 1.80 11.34
CA ALA A 181 -1.48 2.38 11.13
C ALA A 181 -0.65 1.51 10.19
N CYS A 182 0.18 2.17 9.38
CA CYS A 182 1.16 1.59 8.49
C CYS A 182 2.55 1.98 9.01
N PRO A 183 3.18 1.16 9.86
CA PRO A 183 4.47 1.45 10.44
C PRO A 183 5.55 1.59 9.38
N GLN A 184 6.39 2.60 9.55
CA GLN A 184 7.55 2.84 8.71
C GLN A 184 8.73 2.01 9.20
N ASP A 185 9.56 1.53 8.29
CA ASP A 185 10.82 0.81 8.61
C ASP A 185 11.86 1.80 9.15
N ILE A 186 11.74 2.13 10.42
CA ILE A 186 12.69 2.97 11.17
C ILE A 186 13.06 2.28 12.49
N ALA A 187 14.26 2.56 12.99
CA ALA A 187 14.63 2.17 14.36
C ALA A 187 13.65 2.82 15.35
N TYR A 188 13.37 2.14 16.46
CA TYR A 188 12.50 2.70 17.51
C TYR A 188 13.10 4.03 18.02
N PRO A 189 12.41 5.16 17.87
CA PRO A 189 12.98 6.47 18.17
C PRO A 189 12.98 6.76 19.66
N THR A 190 14.14 6.70 20.27
CA THR A 190 14.35 7.30 21.60
C THR A 190 14.89 8.72 21.46
N ASP A 191 14.59 9.60 22.44
CA ASP A 191 15.10 10.98 22.41
C ASP A 191 16.62 11.03 22.39
N ILE A 192 17.28 10.08 23.06
CA ILE A 192 18.75 10.01 23.14
C ILE A 192 19.34 9.63 21.78
N ASP A 193 18.73 8.63 21.10
CA ASP A 193 19.19 8.19 19.77
C ASP A 193 18.98 9.29 18.73
N LEU A 194 17.80 9.94 18.74
CA LEU A 194 17.52 11.07 17.85
C LEU A 194 18.51 12.24 18.02
N LEU A 195 18.83 12.56 19.26
CA LEU A 195 19.81 13.61 19.56
C LEU A 195 21.23 13.22 19.13
N ASN A 196 21.59 11.94 19.29
CA ASN A 196 22.88 11.42 18.83
C ASN A 196 22.98 11.46 17.30
N ASP A 197 21.96 10.98 16.59
CA ASP A 197 21.92 10.98 15.12
C ASP A 197 22.01 12.40 14.56
N ALA A 198 21.26 13.34 15.17
CA ALA A 198 21.31 14.76 14.81
C ALA A 198 22.70 15.38 15.08
N ARG A 199 23.34 15.01 16.20
CA ARG A 199 24.68 15.45 16.54
C ARG A 199 25.71 14.94 15.53
N GLU A 200 25.71 13.65 15.22
CA GLU A 200 26.63 13.06 14.25
C GLU A 200 26.46 13.70 12.87
N LYS A 201 25.21 13.89 12.44
CA LYS A 201 24.92 14.55 11.17
C LYS A 201 25.32 16.02 11.15
N SER A 202 25.16 16.74 12.28
CA SER A 202 25.63 18.12 12.40
C SER A 202 27.16 18.24 12.33
N GLU A 203 27.89 17.24 12.84
CA GLU A 203 29.35 17.16 12.74
C GLU A 203 29.82 16.97 11.29
N GLU A 204 29.13 16.10 10.51
CA GLU A 204 29.41 15.97 9.08
C GLU A 204 29.15 17.28 8.31
N LEU A 205 28.06 17.96 8.60
CA LEU A 205 27.72 19.23 7.94
C LEU A 205 28.74 20.31 8.29
N MET A 206 29.20 20.35 9.54
CA MET A 206 30.25 21.29 9.98
C MET A 206 31.57 21.01 9.27
N ASP A 207 31.96 19.74 9.05
CA ASP A 207 33.15 19.38 8.31
C ASP A 207 33.07 19.89 6.85
N ILE A 208 31.96 19.64 6.18
CA ILE A 208 31.72 20.07 4.79
C ILE A 208 31.73 21.61 4.64
N LEU A 209 31.08 22.31 5.55
CA LEU A 209 30.99 23.77 5.52
C LEU A 209 32.35 24.42 5.85
N PHE A 210 33.12 23.84 6.76
CA PHE A 210 34.46 24.35 7.12
C PHE A 210 35.43 24.26 5.94
N GLU A 211 35.39 23.18 5.13
CA GLU A 211 36.26 23.01 3.95
C GLU A 211 36.11 24.15 2.91
N VAL A 212 34.98 24.81 2.87
CA VAL A 212 34.69 25.91 1.92
C VAL A 212 34.63 27.29 2.59
N SER A 213 34.91 27.35 3.91
CA SER A 213 34.88 28.58 4.68
C SER A 213 36.24 29.30 4.64
N THR A 214 36.23 30.58 5.00
CA THR A 214 37.44 31.41 5.14
C THR A 214 38.06 31.36 6.55
N LEU A 215 37.53 30.49 7.43
CA LEU A 215 38.05 30.38 8.79
C LEU A 215 39.40 29.66 8.83
N GLU A 216 40.40 30.27 9.48
CA GLU A 216 41.72 29.67 9.65
C GLU A 216 41.70 28.42 10.56
N LYS A 217 40.80 28.40 11.55
CA LYS A 217 40.71 27.32 12.53
C LYS A 217 39.30 26.77 12.60
N LYS A 218 39.21 25.41 12.50
CA LYS A 218 37.94 24.72 12.65
C LYS A 218 37.39 24.90 14.06
N PRO A 219 36.10 25.25 14.20
CA PRO A 219 35.41 25.30 15.49
C PRO A 219 35.55 23.98 16.24
N ARG A 220 35.85 24.09 17.56
CA ARG A 220 36.06 22.89 18.39
C ARG A 220 34.77 22.07 18.51
N ASN A 221 34.83 20.80 18.13
CA ASN A 221 33.80 19.82 18.41
C ASN A 221 34.25 18.84 19.51
N TYR A 222 33.28 18.16 20.11
CA TYR A 222 33.47 17.18 21.17
C TYR A 222 33.08 15.76 20.73
N ARG A 223 33.28 15.43 19.49
CA ARG A 223 32.81 14.21 18.81
C ARG A 223 33.05 12.94 19.61
N GLU A 224 34.31 12.69 20.01
CA GLU A 224 34.66 11.48 20.74
C GLU A 224 34.04 11.43 22.14
N LYS A 225 34.08 12.57 22.87
CA LYS A 225 33.51 12.66 24.21
C LYS A 225 31.97 12.44 24.17
N ALA A 226 31.31 13.10 23.24
CA ALA A 226 29.84 12.99 23.06
C ALA A 226 29.43 11.56 22.72
N ARG A 227 30.22 10.88 21.85
CA ARG A 227 29.97 9.46 21.51
C ARG A 227 30.18 8.53 22.71
N LYS A 228 31.22 8.71 23.48
CA LYS A 228 31.48 7.92 24.70
C LYS A 228 30.35 8.08 25.73
N GLU A 229 29.88 9.32 25.95
CA GLU A 229 28.77 9.61 26.87
C GLU A 229 27.45 9.03 26.38
N TYR A 230 27.18 9.07 25.08
CA TYR A 230 26.01 8.41 24.47
C TYR A 230 26.07 6.90 24.68
N LEU A 231 27.14 6.23 24.29
CA LEU A 231 27.29 4.77 24.38
C LEU A 231 27.18 4.27 25.82
N LYS A 232 27.70 5.02 26.80
CA LYS A 232 27.58 4.69 28.22
C LYS A 232 26.14 4.49 28.67
N VAL A 233 25.19 5.27 28.11
CA VAL A 233 23.77 5.16 28.44
C VAL A 233 23.04 4.23 27.46
N ALA A 234 23.35 4.28 26.18
CA ALA A 234 22.69 3.44 25.17
C ALA A 234 22.84 1.94 25.46
N GLN A 235 24.02 1.51 25.92
CA GLN A 235 24.35 0.11 26.20
C GLN A 235 23.81 -0.40 27.55
N LYS A 236 23.31 0.46 28.45
CA LYS A 236 22.73 0.01 29.73
C LYS A 236 21.48 -0.81 29.50
N LYS A 237 21.40 -2.01 30.09
CA LYS A 237 20.21 -2.87 30.08
C LYS A 237 19.02 -2.20 30.77
N SER A 238 19.26 -1.55 31.94
CA SER A 238 18.26 -0.80 32.68
C SER A 238 18.72 0.66 32.83
N LYS A 239 17.85 1.59 32.39
CA LYS A 239 18.11 3.02 32.41
C LYS A 239 17.20 3.69 33.41
N THR A 240 17.77 4.40 34.38
CA THR A 240 16.98 5.22 35.30
C THR A 240 16.53 6.52 34.62
N ARG A 241 15.48 7.15 35.14
CA ARG A 241 15.04 8.47 34.67
C ARG A 241 16.17 9.52 34.75
N LYS A 242 17.03 9.41 35.80
CA LYS A 242 18.18 10.30 35.97
C LYS A 242 19.22 10.09 34.89
N ASP A 243 19.54 8.83 34.53
CA ASP A 243 20.47 8.51 33.44
C ASP A 243 20.00 9.12 32.12
N ILE A 244 18.71 8.88 31.77
CA ILE A 244 18.10 9.38 30.55
C ILE A 244 18.17 10.91 30.49
N ARG A 245 17.74 11.59 31.55
CA ARG A 245 17.72 13.05 31.61
C ARG A 245 19.14 13.67 31.56
N THR A 246 20.10 13.01 32.18
CA THR A 246 21.50 13.45 32.13
C THR A 246 22.07 13.32 30.71
N ALA A 247 21.81 12.18 30.05
CA ALA A 247 22.24 11.96 28.66
C ALA A 247 21.57 12.93 27.68
N GLN A 248 20.27 13.19 27.82
CA GLN A 248 19.57 14.19 27.01
C GLN A 248 20.20 15.58 27.17
N LYS A 249 20.48 16.02 28.41
CA LYS A 249 21.14 17.31 28.66
C LYS A 249 22.50 17.41 27.98
N GLN A 250 23.31 16.34 28.07
CA GLN A 250 24.62 16.28 27.47
C GLN A 250 24.55 16.35 25.94
N GLN A 251 23.71 15.51 25.30
CA GLN A 251 23.55 15.50 23.85
C GLN A 251 22.96 16.80 23.33
N LEU A 252 21.98 17.41 23.99
CA LEU A 252 21.48 18.76 23.67
C LEU A 252 22.59 19.80 23.75
N GLY A 253 23.46 19.73 24.77
CA GLY A 253 24.58 20.65 24.91
C GLY A 253 25.60 20.51 23.77
N TYR A 254 25.86 19.28 23.30
CA TYR A 254 26.77 19.04 22.17
C TYR A 254 26.14 19.49 20.85
N LEU A 255 24.87 19.12 20.60
CA LEU A 255 24.16 19.51 19.39
C LEU A 255 24.01 21.04 19.28
N GLY A 256 23.61 21.71 20.38
CA GLY A 256 23.48 23.17 20.38
C GLY A 256 24.82 23.90 20.14
N ARG A 257 25.95 23.33 20.53
CA ARG A 257 27.30 23.89 20.18
C ARG A 257 27.58 23.69 18.69
N ASN A 258 27.30 22.51 18.15
CA ASN A 258 27.52 22.24 16.74
C ASN A 258 26.66 23.17 15.86
N ILE A 259 25.40 23.40 16.22
CA ILE A 259 24.50 24.33 15.49
C ILE A 259 25.11 25.73 15.47
N ARG A 260 25.54 26.28 16.63
CA ARG A 260 26.18 27.60 16.70
C ARG A 260 27.50 27.66 15.89
N SER A 261 28.29 26.59 15.92
CA SER A 261 29.49 26.51 15.09
C SER A 261 29.16 26.51 13.60
N ILE A 262 28.10 25.82 13.18
CA ILE A 262 27.65 25.85 11.79
C ILE A 262 27.16 27.26 11.42
N GLU A 263 26.42 27.94 12.27
CA GLU A 263 25.95 29.32 12.07
C GLU A 263 27.18 30.26 11.90
N THR A 264 28.17 30.17 12.79
CA THR A 264 29.44 30.94 12.67
C THR A 264 30.16 30.68 11.35
N ILE A 265 30.20 29.43 10.87
CA ILE A 265 30.81 29.11 9.57
C ILE A 265 29.98 29.73 8.42
N LEU A 266 28.69 29.62 8.48
CA LEU A 266 27.79 30.16 7.46
C LEU A 266 27.87 31.67 7.35
N ASP A 267 28.10 32.40 8.45
CA ASP A 267 28.30 33.85 8.49
C ASP A 267 29.56 34.30 7.69
N THR A 268 30.50 33.40 7.46
CA THR A 268 31.68 33.66 6.63
C THR A 268 31.52 33.35 5.16
N LEU A 269 30.38 32.77 4.76
CA LEU A 269 30.16 32.28 3.41
C LEU A 269 29.15 33.16 2.64
N ILE A 270 29.38 33.29 1.34
CA ILE A 270 28.43 33.92 0.44
C ILE A 270 27.43 32.82 0.00
N GLY A 271 26.27 32.73 0.67
CA GLY A 271 25.26 31.70 0.43
C GLY A 271 25.52 30.40 1.20
N ILE A 272 24.73 29.37 0.89
CA ILE A 272 24.78 28.08 1.58
C ILE A 272 25.29 27.01 0.60
N PRO A 273 26.58 26.63 0.63
CA PRO A 273 27.19 25.70 -0.33
C PRO A 273 26.90 24.23 0.02
N LEU A 274 25.65 23.92 0.34
CA LEU A 274 25.19 22.58 0.67
C LEU A 274 24.36 22.00 -0.47
N LYS A 275 24.56 20.73 -0.76
CA LYS A 275 23.64 19.98 -1.64
C LYS A 275 22.24 19.95 -1.05
N LYS A 276 21.21 19.87 -1.88
CA LYS A 276 19.78 19.88 -1.47
C LYS A 276 19.49 18.95 -0.27
N ASN A 277 20.07 17.75 -0.26
CA ASN A 277 19.88 16.80 0.83
C ASN A 277 20.58 17.23 2.13
N GLN A 278 21.78 17.80 2.04
CA GLN A 278 22.54 18.32 3.17
C GLN A 278 21.84 19.52 3.80
N TYR A 279 21.33 20.43 2.97
CA TYR A 279 20.53 21.57 3.41
C TYR A 279 19.24 21.12 4.14
N LYS A 280 18.55 20.09 3.59
CA LYS A 280 17.42 19.48 4.28
C LYS A 280 17.78 18.99 5.68
N TYR A 281 18.91 18.29 5.84
CA TYR A 281 19.37 17.84 7.16
C TYR A 281 19.64 18.99 8.11
N LEU A 282 20.25 20.08 7.65
CA LEU A 282 20.49 21.27 8.48
C LEU A 282 19.17 21.79 9.07
N LEU A 283 18.15 21.99 8.24
CA LEU A 283 16.84 22.46 8.70
C LEU A 283 16.17 21.48 9.67
N VAL A 284 16.21 20.18 9.35
CA VAL A 284 15.61 19.15 10.21
C VAL A 284 16.30 19.08 11.57
N ILE A 285 17.62 19.20 11.62
CA ILE A 285 18.42 19.17 12.86
C ILE A 285 18.12 20.40 13.73
N GLN A 286 18.01 21.58 13.14
CA GLN A 286 17.64 22.80 13.87
C GLN A 286 16.25 22.67 14.47
N HIS A 287 15.29 22.19 13.71
CA HIS A 287 13.91 21.99 14.19
C HIS A 287 13.83 20.90 15.28
N LEU A 288 14.51 19.77 15.08
CA LEU A 288 14.61 18.71 16.09
C LEU A 288 15.22 19.22 17.39
N TYR A 289 16.29 20.02 17.30
CA TYR A 289 16.91 20.62 18.48
C TYR A 289 15.94 21.47 19.28
N GLN A 290 15.15 22.32 18.62
CA GLN A 290 14.11 23.14 19.28
C GLN A 290 13.07 22.27 19.97
N GLN A 291 12.55 21.26 19.27
CA GLN A 291 11.55 20.34 19.82
C GLN A 291 12.09 19.58 21.05
N GLN A 292 13.28 19.01 20.95
CA GLN A 292 13.91 18.26 22.04
C GLN A 292 14.28 19.15 23.22
N LYS A 293 14.70 20.38 22.97
CA LYS A 293 14.99 21.36 24.01
C LYS A 293 13.72 21.78 24.75
N THR A 294 12.64 22.06 24.02
CA THR A 294 11.32 22.39 24.61
C THR A 294 10.83 21.23 25.48
N MET A 295 10.81 19.99 24.96
CA MET A 295 10.40 18.80 25.73
C MET A 295 11.27 18.58 26.99
N TYR A 296 12.58 18.81 26.88
CA TYR A 296 13.51 18.70 28.01
C TYR A 296 13.21 19.76 29.09
N ASP A 297 13.02 21.03 28.70
CA ASP A 297 12.79 22.15 29.62
C ASP A 297 11.40 22.06 30.29
N THR A 298 10.35 21.73 29.53
CA THR A 298 8.97 21.59 30.02
C THR A 298 8.69 20.24 30.68
N LYS A 299 9.64 19.30 30.66
CA LYS A 299 9.48 17.91 31.19
C LYS A 299 8.33 17.14 30.55
N THR A 300 8.01 17.44 29.30
CA THR A 300 7.01 16.75 28.51
C THR A 300 7.63 15.72 27.58
N HIS A 301 6.82 14.79 27.05
CA HIS A 301 7.24 13.81 26.05
C HIS A 301 6.50 14.00 24.72
N SER A 302 5.75 15.07 24.56
CA SER A 302 5.02 15.37 23.34
C SER A 302 5.21 16.83 22.95
N VAL A 303 5.26 17.06 21.65
CA VAL A 303 5.31 18.35 20.98
C VAL A 303 4.57 18.21 19.66
N GLU A 304 4.00 19.29 19.18
CA GLU A 304 3.36 19.31 17.86
C GLU A 304 4.36 18.94 16.77
N ASP A 305 3.91 18.20 15.76
CA ASP A 305 4.73 17.75 14.62
C ASP A 305 6.03 17.05 15.00
N ARG A 306 6.03 16.30 16.10
CA ARG A 306 7.22 15.66 16.64
C ARG A 306 7.99 14.86 15.61
N ILE A 307 9.24 15.25 15.35
CA ILE A 307 10.19 14.51 14.52
C ILE A 307 10.66 13.27 15.27
N VAL A 308 10.50 12.10 14.63
CA VAL A 308 10.90 10.80 15.16
C VAL A 308 12.03 10.14 14.34
N SER A 309 12.41 10.74 13.21
CA SER A 309 13.56 10.34 12.40
C SER A 309 14.11 11.54 11.64
N ILE A 310 15.40 11.78 11.72
CA ILE A 310 16.05 12.85 10.93
C ILE A 310 16.12 12.49 9.43
N HIS A 311 16.11 11.21 9.11
CA HIS A 311 16.13 10.73 7.74
C HIS A 311 14.76 10.82 7.07
N GLN A 312 13.70 10.62 7.87
CA GLN A 312 12.30 10.63 7.46
C GLN A 312 11.47 11.57 8.35
N PRO A 313 11.67 12.90 8.25
CA PRO A 313 11.07 13.87 9.17
C PRO A 313 9.54 14.02 9.05
N HIS A 314 8.93 13.42 8.03
CA HIS A 314 7.48 13.34 7.84
C HIS A 314 6.82 12.23 8.65
N VAL A 315 7.57 11.25 9.15
CA VAL A 315 7.03 10.16 9.97
C VAL A 315 6.56 10.71 11.31
N ARG A 316 5.38 10.26 11.75
CA ARG A 316 4.75 10.72 13.00
C ARG A 316 4.46 9.56 13.96
N PRO A 317 4.39 9.83 15.27
CA PRO A 317 3.93 8.86 16.25
C PRO A 317 2.41 8.71 16.16
N ILE A 318 1.92 7.48 16.04
CA ILE A 318 0.50 7.13 16.01
C ILE A 318 0.18 6.35 17.27
N VAL A 319 -0.61 6.95 18.15
CA VAL A 319 -1.04 6.31 19.40
C VAL A 319 -2.16 5.30 19.10
N ARG A 320 -1.99 4.07 19.53
CA ARG A 320 -2.92 2.95 19.26
C ARG A 320 -3.38 2.29 20.54
N GLY A 321 -3.52 2.65 21.59
CA GLY A 321 -4.15 2.02 22.78
C GLY A 321 -4.02 0.48 22.95
N LYS A 322 -3.17 -0.20 22.12
CA LYS A 322 -2.97 -1.64 22.18
C LYS A 322 -1.96 -2.04 23.26
N ALA A 323 -2.18 -3.19 23.91
CA ALA A 323 -1.36 -3.66 25.02
C ALA A 323 0.12 -3.91 24.63
N LYS A 324 0.40 -4.41 23.39
CA LYS A 324 1.77 -4.73 22.93
C LYS A 324 2.57 -3.54 22.45
N SER A 325 1.93 -2.54 21.82
CA SER A 325 2.59 -1.34 21.34
C SER A 325 1.63 -0.16 21.48
N LYS A 326 1.95 0.75 22.39
CA LYS A 326 1.13 1.95 22.62
C LYS A 326 1.26 2.96 21.50
N VAL A 327 2.40 2.99 20.80
CA VAL A 327 2.73 3.94 19.75
C VAL A 327 3.38 3.18 18.58
N GLU A 328 2.90 3.42 17.39
CA GLU A 328 3.50 3.02 16.12
C GLU A 328 4.01 4.28 15.39
N PHE A 329 5.05 4.15 14.58
CA PHE A 329 5.65 5.28 13.87
C PHE A 329 5.48 5.10 12.37
N GLY A 330 4.68 5.93 11.73
CA GLY A 330 4.36 5.79 10.32
C GLY A 330 3.21 6.67 9.88
N SER A 331 2.43 6.17 8.93
CA SER A 331 1.19 6.78 8.46
C SER A 331 -0.04 6.06 9.00
N LYS A 332 -1.18 6.73 8.97
CA LYS A 332 -2.49 6.16 9.29
C LYS A 332 -3.37 6.19 8.05
N ILE A 333 -4.03 5.08 7.76
CA ILE A 333 -4.95 4.95 6.63
C ILE A 333 -6.36 4.66 7.12
N ASN A 334 -7.34 5.12 6.34
CA ASN A 334 -8.72 4.69 6.43
C ASN A 334 -9.09 3.95 5.15
N ILE A 335 -9.69 2.77 5.29
CA ILE A 335 -10.13 1.97 4.15
C ILE A 335 -11.62 1.72 4.19
N SER A 336 -12.18 1.47 3.03
CA SER A 336 -13.51 0.90 2.86
C SER A 336 -13.41 -0.44 2.15
N LEU A 337 -14.22 -1.40 2.60
CA LEU A 337 -14.37 -2.70 1.98
C LEU A 337 -15.80 -2.82 1.45
N VAL A 338 -15.91 -3.07 0.15
CA VAL A 338 -17.18 -3.17 -0.59
C VAL A 338 -17.13 -4.44 -1.44
N ASP A 339 -18.01 -5.38 -1.18
CA ASP A 339 -18.07 -6.65 -1.91
C ASP A 339 -16.71 -7.36 -2.04
N GLY A 340 -15.90 -7.33 -0.97
CA GLY A 340 -14.56 -7.93 -0.93
C GLY A 340 -13.45 -7.11 -1.58
N ILE A 341 -13.76 -6.00 -2.25
CA ILE A 341 -12.78 -5.04 -2.80
C ILE A 341 -12.46 -3.97 -1.76
N THR A 342 -11.19 -3.75 -1.53
CA THR A 342 -10.66 -2.77 -0.58
C THR A 342 -10.32 -1.46 -1.29
N PHE A 343 -10.78 -0.33 -0.76
CA PHE A 343 -10.43 1.01 -1.27
C PHE A 343 -9.67 1.79 -0.19
N LEU A 344 -8.64 2.50 -0.59
CA LEU A 344 -7.91 3.43 0.26
C LEU A 344 -8.63 4.80 0.23
N ASP A 345 -9.42 5.08 1.27
CA ASP A 345 -10.21 6.32 1.33
C ASP A 345 -9.41 7.49 1.83
N ASP A 346 -8.50 7.27 2.78
CA ASP A 346 -7.69 8.34 3.35
C ASP A 346 -6.29 7.84 3.72
N PHE A 347 -5.32 8.73 3.58
CA PHE A 347 -3.93 8.53 3.97
C PHE A 347 -3.44 9.78 4.69
N SER A 348 -2.88 9.63 5.88
CA SER A 348 -2.34 10.75 6.65
C SER A 348 -1.07 10.34 7.40
N TRP A 349 -0.11 11.26 7.48
CA TRP A 349 1.02 11.13 8.38
C TRP A 349 0.65 11.45 9.82
N ASP A 350 -0.36 12.28 10.03
CA ASP A 350 -0.85 12.64 11.34
C ASP A 350 -1.91 11.66 11.82
N ALA A 351 -1.91 11.40 13.12
CA ALA A 351 -2.94 10.62 13.75
C ALA A 351 -4.29 11.37 13.68
N PHE A 352 -5.28 10.77 13.03
CA PHE A 352 -6.63 11.30 12.95
C PHE A 352 -7.61 10.48 13.79
N ASN A 353 -8.70 11.11 14.22
CA ASN A 353 -9.83 10.40 14.80
C ASN A 353 -10.59 9.68 13.69
N GLU A 354 -10.70 8.36 13.78
CA GLU A 354 -11.34 7.50 12.77
C GLU A 354 -12.79 7.91 12.52
N GLY A 355 -13.53 8.25 13.58
CA GLY A 355 -14.91 8.69 13.47
C GLY A 355 -15.14 9.90 12.57
N THR A 356 -14.13 10.76 12.35
CA THR A 356 -14.26 11.93 11.46
C THR A 356 -14.21 11.54 9.97
N ARG A 357 -13.80 10.30 9.64
CA ARG A 357 -13.59 9.87 8.25
C ARG A 357 -14.81 9.18 7.63
N LEU A 358 -15.83 8.87 8.42
CA LEU A 358 -17.02 8.13 7.95
C LEU A 358 -17.72 8.83 6.78
N LYS A 359 -17.97 10.12 6.88
CA LYS A 359 -18.64 10.91 5.84
C LYS A 359 -17.88 10.82 4.51
N ASN A 360 -16.55 10.96 4.55
CA ASN A 360 -15.70 10.87 3.38
C ASN A 360 -15.79 9.47 2.73
N SER A 361 -15.79 8.39 3.52
CA SER A 361 -15.92 7.02 2.99
C SER A 361 -17.28 6.78 2.34
N VAL A 362 -18.36 7.32 2.91
CA VAL A 362 -19.73 7.21 2.34
C VAL A 362 -19.85 8.00 1.04
N GLU A 363 -19.34 9.22 0.97
CA GLU A 363 -19.37 10.02 -0.27
C GLU A 363 -18.51 9.38 -1.37
N LYS A 364 -17.33 8.88 -1.04
CA LYS A 364 -16.49 8.12 -1.99
C LYS A 364 -17.17 6.83 -2.47
N TYR A 365 -17.95 6.16 -1.62
CA TYR A 365 -18.75 5.02 -2.04
C TYR A 365 -19.76 5.42 -3.14
N LYS A 366 -20.49 6.53 -2.92
CA LYS A 366 -21.44 7.07 -3.90
C LYS A 366 -20.76 7.50 -5.20
N GLU A 367 -19.63 8.20 -5.11
CA GLU A 367 -18.84 8.64 -6.27
C GLU A 367 -18.41 7.45 -7.15
N ARG A 368 -17.96 6.35 -6.53
CA ARG A 368 -17.49 5.15 -7.23
C ARG A 368 -18.59 4.32 -7.85
N LEU A 369 -19.74 4.22 -7.18
CA LEU A 369 -20.80 3.27 -7.52
C LEU A 369 -22.09 3.91 -8.07
N GLY A 370 -22.24 5.23 -7.91
CA GLY A 370 -23.41 5.99 -8.37
C GLY A 370 -24.60 5.98 -7.41
N TYR A 371 -24.54 5.26 -6.29
CA TYR A 371 -25.59 5.16 -5.26
C TYR A 371 -24.98 5.10 -3.86
N TYR A 372 -25.79 5.41 -2.84
CA TYR A 372 -25.36 5.28 -1.45
C TYR A 372 -25.35 3.82 -0.98
N PRO A 373 -24.55 3.45 0.05
CA PRO A 373 -24.68 2.15 0.69
C PRO A 373 -26.03 2.04 1.42
N LYS A 374 -26.64 0.86 1.44
CA LYS A 374 -27.83 0.59 2.24
C LYS A 374 -27.49 0.60 3.74
N GLU A 375 -26.30 0.11 4.07
CA GLU A 375 -25.81 0.01 5.44
C GLU A 375 -24.30 0.26 5.53
N VAL A 376 -23.88 0.78 6.67
CA VAL A 376 -22.48 1.00 7.02
C VAL A 376 -22.15 0.20 8.27
N LEU A 377 -21.11 -0.65 8.17
CA LEU A 377 -20.57 -1.42 9.29
C LEU A 377 -19.27 -0.75 9.75
N ALA A 378 -19.25 -0.34 11.01
CA ALA A 378 -18.10 0.38 11.56
C ALA A 378 -17.87 0.05 13.05
N ASP A 379 -16.73 0.44 13.59
CA ASP A 379 -16.45 0.28 15.01
C ASP A 379 -17.21 1.33 15.85
N LYS A 380 -17.23 1.11 17.16
CA LYS A 380 -17.85 1.99 18.16
C LYS A 380 -17.42 3.46 18.02
N ILE A 381 -16.16 3.71 17.65
CA ILE A 381 -15.60 5.06 17.51
C ILE A 381 -16.31 5.89 16.42
N TYR A 382 -16.88 5.22 15.42
CA TYR A 382 -17.63 5.87 14.34
C TYR A 382 -19.07 6.24 14.75
N CYS A 383 -19.56 5.72 15.90
CA CYS A 383 -20.94 5.88 16.34
C CYS A 383 -21.19 7.21 17.09
N ASN A 384 -20.55 8.30 16.69
CA ASN A 384 -20.74 9.63 17.27
C ASN A 384 -22.08 10.27 16.81
N ARG A 385 -22.49 11.37 17.47
CA ARG A 385 -23.77 12.04 17.18
C ARG A 385 -23.83 12.58 15.75
N GLU A 386 -22.75 13.15 15.28
CA GLU A 386 -22.63 13.76 13.96
C GLU A 386 -22.79 12.73 12.83
N ASN A 387 -22.09 11.60 12.94
CA ASN A 387 -22.19 10.51 11.96
C ASN A 387 -23.58 9.88 11.94
N ARG A 388 -24.20 9.70 13.10
CA ARG A 388 -25.58 9.18 13.17
C ARG A 388 -26.59 10.14 12.53
N ALA A 389 -26.47 11.45 12.77
CA ALA A 389 -27.31 12.45 12.15
C ALA A 389 -27.14 12.44 10.62
N TYR A 390 -25.91 12.43 10.13
CA TYR A 390 -25.57 12.39 8.72
C TYR A 390 -26.14 11.13 8.02
N LEU A 391 -25.90 9.94 8.58
CA LEU A 391 -26.39 8.70 8.00
C LEU A 391 -27.92 8.62 8.00
N LYS A 392 -28.56 9.11 9.05
CA LYS A 392 -30.03 9.19 9.12
C LYS A 392 -30.61 10.14 8.05
N GLU A 393 -29.98 11.30 7.85
CA GLU A 393 -30.35 12.24 6.76
C GLU A 393 -30.26 11.58 5.39
N LYS A 394 -29.24 10.78 5.16
CA LYS A 394 -29.03 10.05 3.90
C LYS A 394 -29.83 8.74 3.79
N GLY A 395 -30.60 8.35 4.81
CA GLY A 395 -31.37 7.09 4.80
C GLY A 395 -30.50 5.81 4.88
N ILE A 396 -29.28 5.92 5.45
CA ILE A 396 -28.30 4.83 5.56
C ILE A 396 -28.34 4.22 6.96
N ILE A 397 -28.39 2.91 7.07
CA ILE A 397 -28.39 2.19 8.34
C ILE A 397 -26.96 2.09 8.88
N LEU A 398 -26.73 2.58 10.11
CA LEU A 398 -25.46 2.38 10.81
C LEU A 398 -25.51 1.10 11.66
N LYS A 399 -24.74 0.10 11.29
CA LYS A 399 -24.46 -1.09 12.08
C LYS A 399 -23.17 -0.91 12.87
N ALA A 400 -23.27 -0.57 14.14
CA ALA A 400 -22.13 -0.38 15.05
C ALA A 400 -22.54 -0.63 16.49
N LYS A 401 -21.58 -0.93 17.37
CA LYS A 401 -21.86 -0.98 18.82
C LYS A 401 -22.21 0.42 19.30
N PRO A 402 -23.38 0.62 19.95
CA PRO A 402 -23.80 1.94 20.39
C PRO A 402 -22.90 2.50 21.49
N LEU A 403 -22.79 3.83 21.54
CA LEU A 403 -22.16 4.57 22.64
C LEU A 403 -23.19 4.77 23.75
N GLY A 404 -22.92 4.26 24.94
CA GLY A 404 -23.82 4.37 26.10
C GLY A 404 -24.95 3.34 26.12
N ARG A 405 -26.07 3.66 26.80
CA ARG A 405 -27.24 2.76 26.90
C ARG A 405 -27.94 2.68 25.54
N PRO A 406 -28.07 1.49 24.92
CA PRO A 406 -28.68 1.37 23.61
C PRO A 406 -30.20 1.59 23.65
N SER A 407 -30.74 2.23 22.61
CA SER A 407 -32.18 2.22 22.32
C SER A 407 -32.59 0.86 21.75
N LYS A 408 -33.90 0.53 21.75
CA LYS A 408 -34.43 -0.70 21.12
C LYS A 408 -34.02 -0.83 19.65
N GLU A 409 -34.06 0.25 18.90
CA GLU A 409 -33.67 0.33 17.49
C GLU A 409 -32.14 0.16 17.32
N ALA A 410 -31.33 0.71 18.22
CA ALA A 410 -29.89 0.50 18.21
C ALA A 410 -29.48 -0.95 18.55
N LEU A 411 -30.31 -1.69 19.30
CA LEU A 411 -30.08 -3.10 19.57
C LEU A 411 -30.37 -3.98 18.34
N SER A 412 -31.37 -3.66 17.54
CA SER A 412 -31.67 -4.38 16.29
C SER A 412 -30.62 -4.15 15.20
N ASN A 413 -29.93 -3.02 15.24
CA ASN A 413 -28.90 -2.64 14.27
C ASN A 413 -27.46 -2.88 14.80
N GLN A 414 -27.29 -3.76 15.80
CA GLN A 414 -25.94 -4.14 16.23
C GLN A 414 -25.24 -4.99 15.17
N VAL A 415 -23.94 -4.73 15.00
CA VAL A 415 -23.06 -5.59 14.19
C VAL A 415 -22.94 -6.95 14.89
N SER A 416 -23.28 -8.03 14.20
CA SER A 416 -23.03 -9.39 14.70
C SER A 416 -21.54 -9.65 14.82
N PRO A 417 -21.10 -10.47 15.80
CA PRO A 417 -19.72 -10.95 15.83
C PRO A 417 -19.42 -11.63 14.49
N GLY A 418 -18.41 -11.14 13.75
CA GLY A 418 -18.04 -11.70 12.46
C GLY A 418 -18.40 -10.86 11.24
N GLU A 419 -19.43 -10.02 11.26
CA GLU A 419 -19.76 -9.15 10.12
C GLU A 419 -18.64 -8.15 9.75
N ARG A 420 -17.79 -7.76 10.72
CA ARG A 420 -16.60 -6.92 10.51
C ARG A 420 -15.30 -7.70 10.30
N ASN A 421 -15.28 -9.02 10.54
CA ASN A 421 -14.09 -9.84 10.35
C ASN A 421 -13.45 -9.68 8.96
N PRO A 422 -14.21 -9.49 7.86
CA PRO A 422 -13.60 -9.29 6.54
C PRO A 422 -12.61 -8.13 6.47
N VAL A 423 -12.88 -6.97 7.09
CA VAL A 423 -11.94 -5.83 7.07
C VAL A 423 -10.72 -6.08 7.95
N GLU A 424 -10.91 -6.73 9.11
CA GLU A 424 -9.81 -7.13 9.98
C GLU A 424 -8.94 -8.19 9.30
N GLY A 425 -9.54 -9.15 8.59
CA GLY A 425 -8.86 -10.12 7.75
C GLY A 425 -8.01 -9.46 6.64
N LYS A 426 -8.54 -8.43 5.98
CA LYS A 426 -7.78 -7.66 4.99
C LYS A 426 -6.58 -6.94 5.60
N PHE A 427 -6.71 -6.35 6.79
CA PHE A 427 -5.57 -5.77 7.51
C PHE A 427 -4.55 -6.83 7.93
N GLY A 428 -5.00 -7.98 8.42
CA GLY A 428 -4.13 -9.10 8.73
C GLY A 428 -3.33 -9.52 7.51
N GLN A 429 -3.99 -9.79 6.39
CA GLN A 429 -3.37 -10.17 5.13
C GLN A 429 -2.39 -9.09 4.62
N ALA A 430 -2.78 -7.82 4.62
CA ALA A 430 -1.93 -6.72 4.21
C ALA A 430 -0.64 -6.62 5.03
N LYS A 431 -0.74 -6.82 6.34
CA LYS A 431 0.39 -6.73 7.26
C LYS A 431 1.30 -7.94 7.21
N THR A 432 0.74 -9.15 7.22
CA THR A 432 1.54 -10.38 7.32
C THR A 432 2.07 -10.89 5.99
N ALA A 433 1.34 -10.66 4.88
CA ALA A 433 1.71 -11.20 3.58
C ALA A 433 2.28 -10.16 2.61
N TYR A 434 2.01 -8.86 2.83
CA TYR A 434 2.37 -7.81 1.86
C TYR A 434 3.14 -6.64 2.49
N GLY A 435 3.63 -6.79 3.72
CA GLY A 435 4.54 -5.85 4.35
C GLY A 435 3.94 -4.49 4.72
N LEU A 436 2.61 -4.41 4.99
CA LEU A 436 1.98 -3.17 5.45
C LEU A 436 2.39 -2.81 6.90
N ASP A 437 2.90 -3.76 7.67
CA ASP A 437 3.44 -3.55 9.02
C ASP A 437 4.89 -3.02 9.03
N ARG A 438 5.55 -2.98 7.85
CA ARG A 438 6.92 -2.52 7.69
C ARG A 438 7.16 -1.87 6.33
N VAL A 439 6.71 -0.64 6.18
CA VAL A 439 6.85 0.11 4.92
C VAL A 439 8.28 0.57 4.72
N LYS A 440 8.96 0.05 3.69
CA LYS A 440 10.38 0.28 3.40
C LYS A 440 10.63 1.54 2.54
N ALA A 441 9.60 2.15 1.96
CA ALA A 441 9.74 3.37 1.17
C ALA A 441 10.08 4.57 2.07
N ARG A 442 11.13 5.35 1.74
CA ARG A 442 11.67 6.40 2.62
C ARG A 442 11.19 7.83 2.32
N LEU A 443 10.60 8.07 1.16
CA LEU A 443 10.09 9.39 0.78
C LEU A 443 8.58 9.42 0.99
N SER A 444 8.04 10.54 1.41
CA SER A 444 6.61 10.70 1.69
C SER A 444 5.74 10.22 0.52
N ASN A 445 5.94 10.78 -0.67
CA ASN A 445 5.18 10.41 -1.86
C ASN A 445 5.37 8.95 -2.32
N THR A 446 6.56 8.35 -2.11
CA THR A 446 6.78 6.94 -2.44
C THR A 446 6.16 6.00 -1.42
N THR A 447 5.97 6.44 -0.17
CA THR A 447 5.26 5.69 0.87
C THR A 447 3.78 5.60 0.56
N GLU A 448 3.15 6.69 0.13
CA GLU A 448 1.75 6.70 -0.30
C GLU A 448 1.50 5.70 -1.43
N SER A 449 2.36 5.73 -2.46
CA SER A 449 2.33 4.78 -3.57
C SER A 449 2.54 3.33 -3.09
N TRP A 450 3.45 3.10 -2.13
CA TRP A 450 3.71 1.79 -1.56
C TRP A 450 2.47 1.21 -0.87
N VAL A 451 1.86 1.98 0.01
CA VAL A 451 0.64 1.58 0.74
C VAL A 451 -0.51 1.32 -0.24
N ALA A 452 -0.72 2.22 -1.20
CA ALA A 452 -1.75 2.05 -2.23
C ALA A 452 -1.52 0.80 -3.10
N SER A 453 -0.24 0.47 -3.41
CA SER A 453 0.12 -0.74 -4.15
C SER A 453 -0.19 -2.02 -3.38
N ILE A 454 -0.05 -2.04 -2.06
CA ILE A 454 -0.46 -3.16 -1.21
C ILE A 454 -1.98 -3.36 -1.29
N ILE A 455 -2.76 -2.27 -1.23
CA ILE A 455 -4.23 -2.35 -1.39
C ILE A 455 -4.60 -2.88 -2.78
N LEU A 456 -3.88 -2.45 -3.82
CA LEU A 456 -4.05 -2.99 -5.18
C LEU A 456 -3.83 -4.51 -5.21
N VAL A 457 -2.77 -5.00 -4.60
CA VAL A 457 -2.45 -6.44 -4.56
C VAL A 457 -3.51 -7.23 -3.79
N LEU A 458 -4.03 -6.72 -2.68
CA LEU A 458 -5.16 -7.35 -1.96
C LEU A 458 -6.37 -7.58 -2.88
N ASN A 459 -6.67 -6.59 -3.73
CA ASN A 459 -7.79 -6.67 -4.66
C ASN A 459 -7.51 -7.62 -5.83
N LEU A 460 -6.28 -7.65 -6.33
CA LEU A 460 -5.87 -8.59 -7.39
C LEU A 460 -5.91 -10.04 -6.94
N VAL A 461 -5.47 -10.33 -5.72
CA VAL A 461 -5.56 -11.68 -5.14
C VAL A 461 -7.03 -12.09 -4.99
N HIS A 462 -7.86 -11.22 -4.43
CA HIS A 462 -9.28 -11.50 -4.32
C HIS A 462 -9.96 -11.74 -5.68
N LEU A 463 -9.63 -10.93 -6.70
CA LEU A 463 -10.13 -11.12 -8.06
C LEU A 463 -9.70 -12.47 -8.65
N ALA A 464 -8.44 -12.86 -8.44
CA ALA A 464 -7.91 -14.14 -8.92
C ALA A 464 -8.57 -15.34 -8.23
N GLU A 465 -8.83 -15.25 -6.92
CA GLU A 465 -9.56 -16.26 -6.15
C GLU A 465 -10.99 -16.42 -6.67
N VAL A 466 -11.71 -15.33 -6.87
CA VAL A 466 -13.06 -15.34 -7.45
C VAL A 466 -13.06 -15.99 -8.83
N ALA A 467 -12.13 -15.62 -9.71
CA ALA A 467 -12.00 -16.19 -11.04
C ALA A 467 -11.66 -17.69 -11.03
N LEU A 468 -10.83 -18.13 -10.10
CA LEU A 468 -10.48 -19.54 -9.92
C LEU A 468 -11.68 -20.36 -9.42
N LEU A 469 -12.39 -19.86 -8.42
CA LEU A 469 -13.61 -20.48 -7.89
C LEU A 469 -14.66 -20.65 -9.01
N TRP A 470 -14.85 -19.64 -9.84
CA TRP A 470 -15.78 -19.72 -10.96
C TRP A 470 -15.38 -20.76 -12.00
N LYS A 471 -14.06 -20.88 -12.29
CA LYS A 471 -13.56 -21.92 -13.17
C LYS A 471 -13.84 -23.32 -12.62
N ILE A 472 -13.64 -23.52 -11.31
CA ILE A 472 -13.94 -24.79 -10.63
C ILE A 472 -15.42 -25.08 -10.68
N VAL A 473 -16.30 -24.14 -10.33
CA VAL A 473 -17.75 -24.32 -10.37
C VAL A 473 -18.25 -24.62 -11.78
N LYS A 474 -17.68 -23.96 -12.81
CA LYS A 474 -18.02 -24.23 -14.21
C LYS A 474 -17.62 -25.66 -14.62
N ASN A 475 -16.44 -26.10 -14.23
CA ASN A 475 -15.97 -27.46 -14.53
C ASN A 475 -16.86 -28.50 -13.80
N LEU A 476 -17.20 -28.29 -12.54
CA LEU A 476 -18.11 -29.16 -11.78
C LEU A 476 -19.49 -29.25 -12.44
N LYS A 477 -20.05 -28.13 -12.90
CA LYS A 477 -21.32 -28.13 -13.64
C LYS A 477 -21.24 -28.92 -14.94
N LEU A 478 -20.11 -28.82 -15.67
CA LEU A 478 -19.89 -29.57 -16.90
C LEU A 478 -19.83 -31.07 -16.63
N VAL A 479 -19.07 -31.48 -15.61
CA VAL A 479 -18.98 -32.88 -15.17
C VAL A 479 -20.35 -33.39 -14.74
N PHE A 480 -21.09 -32.61 -13.95
CA PHE A 480 -22.42 -32.99 -13.49
C PHE A 480 -23.41 -33.14 -14.65
N LYS A 481 -23.35 -32.27 -15.66
CA LYS A 481 -24.12 -32.41 -16.89
C LYS A 481 -23.77 -33.68 -17.64
N GLN A 482 -22.49 -33.99 -17.82
CA GLN A 482 -22.06 -35.22 -18.47
C GLN A 482 -22.54 -36.47 -17.74
N VAL A 483 -22.53 -36.43 -16.41
CA VAL A 483 -23.09 -37.53 -15.59
C VAL A 483 -24.61 -37.67 -15.78
N LEU A 484 -25.35 -36.56 -15.81
CA LEU A 484 -26.79 -36.57 -16.10
C LEU A 484 -27.09 -37.12 -17.50
N ASP A 485 -26.40 -36.61 -18.51
CA ASP A 485 -26.54 -37.09 -19.90
C ASP A 485 -26.25 -38.60 -20.00
N PHE A 486 -25.23 -39.07 -19.26
CA PHE A 486 -24.93 -40.51 -19.16
C PHE A 486 -26.05 -41.31 -18.49
N PHE A 487 -26.63 -40.79 -17.39
CA PHE A 487 -27.77 -41.44 -16.72
C PHE A 487 -29.00 -41.46 -17.59
N GLU A 488 -29.33 -40.40 -18.31
CA GLU A 488 -30.43 -40.34 -19.26
C GLU A 488 -30.27 -41.39 -20.40
N TYR A 489 -29.05 -41.43 -20.96
CA TYR A 489 -28.70 -42.45 -21.97
C TYR A 489 -28.85 -43.88 -21.42
N PHE A 490 -28.38 -44.13 -20.21
CA PHE A 490 -28.46 -45.43 -19.55
C PHE A 490 -29.92 -45.83 -19.27
N CYS A 491 -30.73 -44.89 -18.76
CA CYS A 491 -32.17 -45.14 -18.59
C CYS A 491 -32.92 -45.40 -19.90
N PHE A 492 -32.52 -44.70 -20.98
CA PHE A 492 -33.08 -44.92 -22.30
C PHE A 492 -32.75 -46.31 -22.82
N GLN A 493 -31.51 -46.78 -22.65
CA GLN A 493 -31.10 -48.14 -23.01
C GLN A 493 -31.85 -49.23 -22.23
N ILE A 494 -32.11 -49.03 -20.94
CA ILE A 494 -32.90 -49.93 -20.12
C ILE A 494 -34.37 -50.00 -20.63
N LYS A 495 -34.97 -48.86 -21.02
CA LYS A 495 -36.32 -48.83 -21.59
C LYS A 495 -36.41 -49.57 -22.94
N ILE A 496 -35.41 -49.44 -23.79
CA ILE A 496 -35.32 -50.15 -25.06
C ILE A 496 -35.21 -51.67 -24.80
N ASN A 497 -34.30 -52.11 -23.95
CA ASN A 497 -34.07 -53.50 -23.61
C ASN A 497 -35.30 -54.15 -22.94
N LYS A 498 -36.09 -53.38 -22.17
CA LYS A 498 -37.40 -53.87 -21.66
C LYS A 498 -38.43 -54.05 -22.76
N LYS A 499 -38.52 -53.15 -23.76
CA LYS A 499 -39.41 -53.29 -24.89
C LYS A 499 -39.10 -54.47 -25.79
N ILE A 500 -37.78 -54.78 -25.99
CA ILE A 500 -37.31 -55.91 -26.77
C ILE A 500 -37.58 -57.27 -26.07
N ARG A 501 -37.67 -57.27 -24.72
CA ARG A 501 -37.99 -58.52 -23.97
C ARG A 501 -39.50 -58.82 -23.86
N VAL A 502 -40.36 -57.90 -24.25
CA VAL A 502 -41.82 -58.02 -24.19
C VAL A 502 -42.44 -58.23 -25.57
N ALA A 503 -41.66 -58.08 -26.64
CA ALA A 503 -41.98 -58.48 -28.00
C ALA A 503 -41.38 -59.86 -28.31
#